data_0897e051a0e49d6043c5d5d56dc48b3b
#
_entry.id   0897e051a0e49d6043c5d5d56dc48b3b
#
_cell.length_a   1.000
_cell.length_b   1.000
_cell.length_c   1.000
_cell.angle_alpha   90.00
_cell.angle_beta   90.00
_cell.angle_gamma   90.00
#
_symmetry.space_group_name_H-M   'P 1'
#
loop_
_entity.id
_entity.type
_entity.pdbx_description
1 polymer ?
#
loop_
_entity_poly.entity_id
_entity_poly.type
_entity_poly.pdbx_seq_one_letter_code
_entity_poly.pdbx_strand_id
1 'polypeptide(L)'
;MPPAFVHRITKYDPADRDEHGSYQGVEEAVSDHGPVEAAYLEAIAAFAEAAGIDRLEIREPFVTGFVHFGAQPAVEGHGLGGLFPADLTGYHDGAEVSLEVALELIRVMLREQGAWCRLEAGDVFAVHVGWDQYVYVGSDRPCADAVARTRELGLFAEPMEASPYAAEPEVTEAADEGFWASVRTELAARQGLLLEETHVVNATRWHRLTAENLDAVRAGLGPRALLTVWPDLQPDVGAVLAALPSEWHVEFVWETKDGTIRDVTADETEHQELAALVADARAAGALSLYADERDPLLQAALPDSDGVLRARW
;
A
#
# COMPACT_ATOMS: atom_id res chain seq x y z
N MET A 1 1.86 4.56 -21.03
CA MET A 1 0.73 3.77 -21.60
C MET A 1 0.80 2.38 -20.98
N PRO A 2 -0.31 1.68 -20.75
CA PRO A 2 -0.23 0.31 -20.28
C PRO A 2 0.53 -0.57 -21.29
N PRO A 3 1.17 -1.65 -20.82
CA PRO A 3 1.87 -2.60 -21.69
C PRO A 3 0.97 -3.15 -22.80
N ALA A 4 1.54 -3.36 -24.00
CA ALA A 4 0.77 -3.73 -25.20
C ALA A 4 0.23 -5.19 -25.16
N PHE A 5 0.90 -6.06 -24.41
CA PHE A 5 0.53 -7.46 -24.25
C PHE A 5 0.29 -7.74 -22.78
N VAL A 6 -0.89 -8.22 -22.44
CA VAL A 6 -1.25 -8.60 -21.08
C VAL A 6 -1.62 -10.06 -21.06
N HIS A 7 -1.12 -10.80 -20.09
CA HIS A 7 -1.47 -12.19 -19.84
C HIS A 7 -1.96 -12.36 -18.41
N ARG A 8 -3.08 -13.06 -18.26
CA ARG A 8 -3.50 -13.60 -16.97
C ARG A 8 -2.87 -14.98 -16.79
N ILE A 9 -2.06 -15.13 -15.75
CA ILE A 9 -1.44 -16.42 -15.42
C ILE A 9 -2.25 -17.02 -14.26
N THR A 10 -2.67 -18.27 -14.42
CA THR A 10 -3.50 -18.98 -13.44
C THR A 10 -3.23 -20.48 -13.45
N LYS A 11 -3.47 -21.15 -12.32
CA LYS A 11 -3.49 -22.61 -12.21
C LYS A 11 -4.80 -23.21 -12.72
N TYR A 12 -5.84 -22.42 -12.87
CA TYR A 12 -7.18 -22.85 -13.27
C TYR A 12 -7.31 -22.92 -14.79
N ASP A 13 -7.81 -24.07 -15.28
CA ASP A 13 -7.99 -24.25 -16.73
C ASP A 13 -9.08 -23.31 -17.26
N PRO A 14 -8.76 -22.49 -18.26
CA PRO A 14 -9.75 -21.64 -18.91
C PRO A 14 -10.94 -22.40 -19.50
N ALA A 15 -10.77 -23.68 -19.84
CA ALA A 15 -11.85 -24.52 -20.33
C ALA A 15 -12.94 -24.82 -19.28
N ASP A 16 -12.63 -24.66 -18.01
CA ASP A 16 -13.56 -24.81 -16.90
C ASP A 16 -14.34 -23.52 -16.58
N ARG A 17 -14.28 -22.52 -17.44
CA ARG A 17 -15.06 -21.28 -17.30
C ARG A 17 -16.37 -21.37 -18.04
N ASP A 18 -17.41 -20.78 -17.45
CA ASP A 18 -18.71 -20.62 -18.09
C ASP A 18 -18.71 -19.50 -19.15
N GLU A 19 -19.86 -19.31 -19.78
CA GLU A 19 -20.06 -18.26 -20.80
C GLU A 19 -19.89 -16.82 -20.29
N HIS A 20 -19.90 -16.60 -18.96
CA HIS A 20 -19.67 -15.32 -18.30
C HIS A 20 -18.22 -15.17 -17.81
N GLY A 21 -17.37 -16.20 -18.06
CA GLY A 21 -15.96 -16.21 -17.61
C GLY A 21 -15.75 -16.62 -16.15
N SER A 22 -16.81 -17.03 -15.43
CA SER A 22 -16.72 -17.52 -14.06
C SER A 22 -16.20 -18.93 -14.04
N TYR A 23 -15.22 -19.21 -13.17
CA TYR A 23 -14.64 -20.54 -13.00
C TYR A 23 -15.65 -21.48 -12.31
N GLN A 24 -15.82 -22.67 -12.88
CA GLN A 24 -16.77 -23.71 -12.43
C GLN A 24 -16.07 -24.97 -11.93
N GLY A 25 -14.74 -24.98 -11.93
CA GLY A 25 -13.94 -26.11 -11.45
C GLY A 25 -13.83 -26.16 -9.93
N VAL A 26 -12.94 -27.00 -9.43
CA VAL A 26 -12.65 -27.10 -8.00
C VAL A 26 -11.74 -25.95 -7.59
N GLU A 27 -12.20 -25.14 -6.65
CA GLU A 27 -11.39 -24.06 -6.05
C GLU A 27 -10.73 -24.56 -4.76
N GLU A 28 -9.47 -24.19 -4.57
CA GLU A 28 -8.77 -24.37 -3.31
C GLU A 28 -8.90 -23.12 -2.47
N ALA A 29 -9.41 -23.26 -1.25
CA ALA A 29 -9.68 -22.15 -0.34
C ALA A 29 -8.43 -21.65 0.44
N VAL A 30 -7.25 -22.16 0.11
CA VAL A 30 -5.99 -21.81 0.78
C VAL A 30 -4.98 -21.24 -0.21
N SER A 31 -4.12 -20.35 0.28
CA SER A 31 -3.02 -19.79 -0.51
C SER A 31 -2.12 -20.88 -1.09
N ASP A 32 -1.67 -20.66 -2.31
CA ASP A 32 -0.72 -21.54 -2.96
C ASP A 32 0.63 -21.53 -2.27
N HIS A 33 1.13 -22.72 -1.98
CA HIS A 33 2.46 -22.96 -1.44
C HIS A 33 3.15 -24.07 -2.24
N GLY A 34 4.47 -24.12 -2.15
CA GLY A 34 5.25 -25.22 -2.73
C GLY A 34 5.29 -25.21 -4.26
N PRO A 35 4.94 -26.35 -4.94
CA PRO A 35 5.19 -26.48 -6.39
C PRO A 35 4.43 -25.48 -7.26
N VAL A 36 3.19 -25.15 -6.92
CA VAL A 36 2.36 -24.21 -7.70
C VAL A 36 2.89 -22.80 -7.54
N GLU A 37 3.22 -22.37 -6.32
CA GLU A 37 3.89 -21.08 -6.07
C GLU A 37 5.20 -20.99 -6.85
N ALA A 38 6.04 -22.03 -6.80
CA ALA A 38 7.29 -22.06 -7.55
C ALA A 38 7.06 -21.92 -9.06
N ALA A 39 6.01 -22.55 -9.59
CA ALA A 39 5.62 -22.41 -10.99
C ALA A 39 5.21 -20.99 -11.37
N TYR A 40 4.43 -20.29 -10.50
CA TYR A 40 4.09 -18.88 -10.72
C TYR A 40 5.35 -18.01 -10.77
N LEU A 41 6.24 -18.15 -9.79
CA LEU A 41 7.48 -17.33 -9.72
C LEU A 41 8.40 -17.60 -10.93
N GLU A 42 8.53 -18.86 -11.36
CA GLU A 42 9.32 -19.22 -12.53
C GLU A 42 8.69 -18.67 -13.83
N ALA A 43 7.36 -18.72 -13.95
CA ALA A 43 6.66 -18.13 -15.09
C ALA A 43 6.91 -16.62 -15.18
N ILE A 44 6.78 -15.89 -14.06
CA ILE A 44 7.01 -14.44 -14.01
C ILE A 44 8.46 -14.12 -14.33
N ALA A 45 9.41 -14.88 -13.78
CA ALA A 45 10.83 -14.71 -14.10
C ALA A 45 11.12 -14.90 -15.62
N ALA A 46 10.47 -15.87 -16.26
CA ALA A 46 10.58 -16.08 -17.71
C ALA A 46 10.02 -14.90 -18.53
N PHE A 47 8.92 -14.29 -18.10
CA PHE A 47 8.39 -13.06 -18.72
C PHE A 47 9.33 -11.89 -18.53
N ALA A 48 9.89 -11.68 -17.33
CA ALA A 48 10.86 -10.62 -17.06
C ALA A 48 12.14 -10.79 -17.89
N GLU A 49 12.67 -12.02 -17.99
CA GLU A 49 13.83 -12.33 -18.83
C GLU A 49 13.54 -12.05 -20.31
N ALA A 50 12.40 -12.50 -20.85
CA ALA A 50 11.98 -12.24 -22.22
C ALA A 50 11.82 -10.75 -22.52
N ALA A 51 11.40 -9.96 -21.54
CA ALA A 51 11.30 -8.51 -21.63
C ALA A 51 12.64 -7.79 -21.38
N GLY A 52 13.67 -8.48 -20.86
CA GLY A 52 14.97 -7.90 -20.51
C GLY A 52 14.93 -7.08 -19.23
N ILE A 53 14.09 -7.45 -18.27
CA ILE A 53 13.87 -6.73 -17.01
C ILE A 53 14.62 -7.43 -15.89
N ASP A 54 15.45 -6.69 -15.18
CA ASP A 54 16.22 -7.14 -14.01
C ASP A 54 15.90 -6.33 -12.74
N ARG A 55 15.17 -5.21 -12.88
CA ARG A 55 14.72 -4.34 -11.79
C ARG A 55 13.29 -3.89 -12.02
N LEU A 56 12.56 -3.67 -10.93
CA LEU A 56 11.18 -3.22 -10.93
C LEU A 56 10.98 -2.14 -9.87
N GLU A 57 10.09 -1.21 -10.13
CA GLU A 57 9.60 -0.24 -9.15
C GLU A 57 8.41 -0.83 -8.39
N ILE A 58 8.40 -0.67 -7.07
CA ILE A 58 7.23 -0.88 -6.23
C ILE A 58 6.24 0.26 -6.50
N ARG A 59 4.99 -0.07 -6.77
CA ARG A 59 3.93 0.91 -6.99
C ARG A 59 2.73 0.61 -6.09
N GLU A 60 2.10 1.67 -5.58
CA GLU A 60 0.91 1.55 -4.75
C GLU A 60 1.09 0.56 -3.59
N PRO A 61 2.15 0.68 -2.77
CA PRO A 61 2.43 -0.27 -1.70
C PRO A 61 1.36 -0.20 -0.60
N PHE A 62 0.95 -1.36 -0.15
CA PHE A 62 -0.12 -1.53 0.81
C PHE A 62 0.27 -2.58 1.85
N VAL A 63 -0.12 -2.38 3.11
CA VAL A 63 -0.09 -3.40 4.15
C VAL A 63 -1.48 -3.55 4.77
N THR A 64 -1.81 -4.75 5.24
CA THR A 64 -3.11 -5.02 5.85
C THR A 64 -2.94 -5.33 7.33
N GLY A 65 -3.97 -5.12 8.13
CA GLY A 65 -4.04 -5.66 9.49
C GLY A 65 -4.24 -7.17 9.52
N PHE A 66 -4.48 -7.79 8.36
CA PHE A 66 -4.71 -9.22 8.22
C PHE A 66 -3.44 -9.88 7.67
N VAL A 67 -2.99 -10.91 8.36
CA VAL A 67 -2.08 -11.92 7.84
C VAL A 67 -2.93 -13.12 7.46
N HIS A 68 -2.57 -13.85 6.42
CA HIS A 68 -3.34 -14.97 5.88
C HIS A 68 -3.86 -15.90 6.99
N PHE A 69 -5.14 -16.20 6.96
CA PHE A 69 -5.78 -17.10 7.90
C PHE A 69 -5.24 -18.53 7.75
N GLY A 70 -4.63 -19.05 8.82
CA GLY A 70 -4.07 -20.40 8.83
C GLY A 70 -2.71 -20.51 8.15
N ALA A 71 -2.01 -19.40 7.88
CA ALA A 71 -0.65 -19.44 7.37
C ALA A 71 0.28 -20.25 8.28
N GLN A 72 1.05 -21.15 7.67
CA GLN A 72 2.03 -22.00 8.32
C GLN A 72 3.35 -21.93 7.55
N PRO A 73 4.44 -21.47 8.15
CA PRO A 73 4.57 -20.92 9.51
C PRO A 73 3.90 -19.56 9.69
N ALA A 74 3.72 -19.16 10.94
CA ALA A 74 3.23 -17.82 11.28
C ALA A 74 4.15 -16.74 10.69
N VAL A 75 3.56 -15.62 10.24
CA VAL A 75 4.26 -14.54 9.55
C VAL A 75 4.43 -13.35 10.48
N GLU A 76 5.60 -12.74 10.44
CA GLU A 76 5.89 -11.48 11.13
C GLU A 76 6.04 -10.34 10.11
N GLY A 77 5.61 -9.14 10.49
CA GLY A 77 5.86 -7.92 9.72
C GLY A 77 5.27 -7.93 8.30
N HIS A 78 4.05 -8.36 8.15
CA HIS A 78 3.36 -8.41 6.86
C HIS A 78 4.08 -9.26 5.79
N GLY A 79 4.85 -10.26 6.20
CA GLY A 79 5.65 -11.08 5.30
C GLY A 79 6.87 -10.38 4.70
N LEU A 80 7.13 -9.12 5.06
CA LEU A 80 8.22 -8.31 4.55
C LEU A 80 9.53 -8.49 5.35
N GLY A 81 9.49 -9.24 6.45
CA GLY A 81 10.67 -9.52 7.26
C GLY A 81 11.79 -10.18 6.46
N GLY A 82 13.02 -9.65 6.57
CA GLY A 82 14.15 -10.08 5.76
C GLY A 82 14.27 -9.42 4.37
N LEU A 83 13.20 -8.82 3.86
CA LEU A 83 13.23 -8.03 2.61
C LEU A 83 13.43 -6.54 2.92
N PHE A 84 12.72 -6.04 3.92
CA PHE A 84 12.76 -4.63 4.33
C PHE A 84 12.87 -4.52 5.86
N PRO A 85 13.40 -3.40 6.38
CA PRO A 85 13.36 -3.09 7.81
C PRO A 85 11.91 -2.99 8.34
N ALA A 86 11.76 -3.14 9.67
CA ALA A 86 10.45 -3.10 10.31
C ALA A 86 9.71 -1.75 10.16
N ASP A 87 10.43 -0.67 9.91
CA ASP A 87 9.89 0.67 9.61
C ASP A 87 9.50 0.86 8.14
N LEU A 88 9.55 -0.20 7.33
CA LEU A 88 9.25 -0.24 5.91
C LEU A 88 10.15 0.65 5.03
N THR A 89 11.32 1.09 5.54
CA THR A 89 12.30 1.82 4.74
C THR A 89 12.67 1.02 3.50
N GLY A 90 12.49 1.61 2.30
CA GLY A 90 12.72 0.96 1.00
C GLY A 90 11.50 0.22 0.44
N TYR A 91 10.41 0.05 1.20
CA TYR A 91 9.11 -0.41 0.70
C TYR A 91 8.18 0.81 0.59
N HIS A 92 8.23 1.52 -0.52
CA HIS A 92 7.43 2.72 -0.78
C HIS A 92 7.20 2.88 -2.28
N ASP A 93 6.24 3.71 -2.67
CA ASP A 93 5.96 3.97 -4.09
C ASP A 93 7.21 4.52 -4.80
N GLY A 94 7.55 3.93 -5.94
CA GLY A 94 8.73 4.26 -6.74
C GLY A 94 10.06 3.67 -6.22
N ALA A 95 10.05 2.85 -5.16
CA ALA A 95 11.25 2.16 -4.73
C ALA A 95 11.68 1.10 -5.76
N GLU A 96 12.92 1.16 -6.18
CA GLU A 96 13.50 0.22 -7.15
C GLU A 96 14.06 -1.02 -6.46
N VAL A 97 13.61 -2.20 -6.86
CA VAL A 97 14.05 -3.49 -6.31
C VAL A 97 14.61 -4.39 -7.41
N SER A 98 15.51 -5.32 -7.05
CA SER A 98 15.97 -6.35 -8.00
C SER A 98 14.84 -7.32 -8.33
N LEU A 99 14.94 -8.02 -9.46
CA LEU A 99 13.97 -9.07 -9.82
C LEU A 99 13.86 -10.15 -8.72
N GLU A 100 14.96 -10.47 -8.03
CA GLU A 100 14.95 -11.42 -6.91
C GLU A 100 14.03 -10.94 -5.77
N VAL A 101 14.16 -9.68 -5.34
CA VAL A 101 13.29 -9.09 -4.31
C VAL A 101 11.85 -8.97 -4.80
N ALA A 102 11.65 -8.62 -6.08
CA ALA A 102 10.33 -8.56 -6.69
C ALA A 102 9.62 -9.92 -6.67
N LEU A 103 10.32 -11.01 -6.96
CA LEU A 103 9.77 -12.37 -6.88
C LEU A 103 9.42 -12.77 -5.44
N GLU A 104 10.21 -12.34 -4.44
CA GLU A 104 9.84 -12.55 -3.04
C GLU A 104 8.60 -11.73 -2.62
N LEU A 105 8.46 -10.49 -3.11
CA LEU A 105 7.23 -9.71 -2.92
C LEU A 105 6.01 -10.40 -3.53
N ILE A 106 6.14 -10.96 -4.75
CA ILE A 106 5.09 -11.75 -5.37
C ILE A 106 4.74 -12.97 -4.52
N ARG A 107 5.73 -13.64 -3.94
CA ARG A 107 5.52 -14.76 -3.02
C ARG A 107 4.72 -14.32 -1.78
N VAL A 108 5.05 -13.17 -1.19
CA VAL A 108 4.31 -12.59 -0.06
C VAL A 108 2.84 -12.37 -0.44
N MET A 109 2.59 -11.81 -1.63
CA MET A 109 1.22 -11.58 -2.13
C MET A 109 0.46 -12.88 -2.43
N LEU A 110 1.09 -13.85 -3.09
CA LEU A 110 0.47 -15.18 -3.34
C LEU A 110 0.11 -15.91 -2.06
N ARG A 111 0.87 -15.70 -0.99
CA ARG A 111 0.62 -16.26 0.34
C ARG A 111 -0.31 -15.44 1.20
N GLU A 112 -0.80 -14.31 0.71
CA GLU A 112 -1.64 -13.37 1.46
C GLU A 112 -1.04 -12.98 2.82
N GLN A 113 0.26 -12.72 2.84
CA GLN A 113 1.02 -12.45 4.06
C GLN A 113 0.96 -11.00 4.53
N GLY A 114 -0.07 -10.26 4.15
CA GLY A 114 -0.38 -8.93 4.67
C GLY A 114 0.35 -7.78 3.99
N ALA A 115 1.08 -8.00 2.90
CA ALA A 115 1.63 -6.94 2.06
C ALA A 115 1.19 -7.13 0.61
N TRP A 116 1.03 -6.02 -0.10
CA TRP A 116 0.64 -6.02 -1.50
C TRP A 116 1.20 -4.79 -2.22
N CYS A 117 1.54 -4.95 -3.48
CA CYS A 117 1.97 -3.87 -4.36
C CYS A 117 1.82 -4.26 -5.82
N ARG A 118 1.95 -3.29 -6.72
CA ARG A 118 2.27 -3.55 -8.12
C ARG A 118 3.78 -3.48 -8.31
N LEU A 119 4.28 -4.18 -9.31
CA LEU A 119 5.68 -4.17 -9.68
C LEU A 119 5.79 -3.76 -11.15
N GLU A 120 6.45 -2.66 -11.42
CA GLU A 120 6.48 -2.07 -12.76
C GLU A 120 7.91 -1.70 -13.20
N ALA A 121 8.18 -1.80 -14.48
CA ALA A 121 9.37 -1.21 -15.10
C ALA A 121 8.90 -0.23 -16.18
N GLY A 122 8.57 0.98 -15.74
CA GLY A 122 7.99 2.00 -16.60
C GLY A 122 6.74 1.51 -17.36
N ASP A 123 6.67 1.85 -18.64
CA ASP A 123 5.57 1.41 -19.53
C ASP A 123 5.84 0.06 -20.22
N VAL A 124 6.97 -0.60 -19.91
CA VAL A 124 7.42 -1.76 -20.68
C VAL A 124 7.09 -3.10 -20.03
N PHE A 125 6.97 -3.14 -18.70
CA PHE A 125 6.67 -4.36 -17.97
C PHE A 125 5.90 -4.09 -16.68
N ALA A 126 4.97 -4.96 -16.34
CA ALA A 126 4.23 -4.87 -15.10
C ALA A 126 3.83 -6.26 -14.58
N VAL A 127 3.81 -6.43 -13.27
CA VAL A 127 3.26 -7.60 -12.60
C VAL A 127 2.29 -7.14 -11.53
N HIS A 128 1.12 -7.79 -11.49
CA HIS A 128 0.07 -7.54 -10.53
C HIS A 128 -0.50 -8.87 -10.04
N VAL A 129 -0.58 -9.05 -8.73
CA VAL A 129 -1.28 -10.19 -8.12
C VAL A 129 -2.67 -9.72 -7.73
N GLY A 130 -3.70 -10.27 -8.35
CA GLY A 130 -5.10 -9.96 -8.04
C GLY A 130 -5.56 -10.59 -6.72
N TRP A 131 -6.64 -10.07 -6.17
CA TRP A 131 -7.28 -10.60 -4.95
C TRP A 131 -7.80 -12.04 -5.12
N ASP A 132 -8.00 -12.47 -6.37
CA ASP A 132 -8.37 -13.83 -6.78
C ASP A 132 -7.15 -14.75 -6.98
N GLN A 133 -5.96 -14.28 -6.60
CA GLN A 133 -4.67 -14.93 -6.79
C GLN A 133 -4.29 -15.18 -8.27
N TYR A 134 -4.99 -14.54 -9.21
CA TYR A 134 -4.53 -14.50 -10.58
C TYR A 134 -3.36 -13.51 -10.69
N VAL A 135 -2.35 -13.89 -11.46
CA VAL A 135 -1.22 -13.02 -11.73
C VAL A 135 -1.38 -12.42 -13.11
N TYR A 136 -1.35 -11.10 -13.18
CA TYR A 136 -1.40 -10.37 -14.45
C TYR A 136 0.01 -9.89 -14.78
N VAL A 137 0.49 -10.27 -15.96
CA VAL A 137 1.80 -9.85 -16.47
C VAL A 137 1.59 -9.04 -17.73
N GLY A 138 2.04 -7.80 -17.72
CA GLY A 138 2.04 -6.91 -18.88
C GLY A 138 3.45 -6.77 -19.46
N SER A 139 3.59 -6.74 -20.79
CA SER A 139 4.86 -6.51 -21.47
C SER A 139 4.66 -5.71 -22.76
N ASP A 140 5.66 -4.94 -23.16
CA ASP A 140 5.72 -4.28 -24.48
C ASP A 140 5.99 -5.29 -25.62
N ARG A 141 6.29 -6.56 -25.29
CA ARG A 141 6.63 -7.64 -26.20
C ARG A 141 5.70 -8.83 -26.02
N PRO A 142 5.46 -9.64 -27.05
CA PRO A 142 4.55 -10.79 -26.97
C PRO A 142 5.06 -11.94 -26.09
N CYS A 143 6.33 -11.98 -25.71
CA CYS A 143 6.97 -12.96 -24.80
C CYS A 143 6.57 -14.42 -25.07
N ALA A 144 6.57 -14.86 -26.34
CA ALA A 144 6.05 -16.16 -26.77
C ALA A 144 6.72 -17.35 -26.04
N ASP A 145 8.04 -17.28 -25.80
CA ASP A 145 8.77 -18.32 -25.08
C ASP A 145 8.37 -18.40 -23.61
N ALA A 146 8.11 -17.26 -22.96
CA ALA A 146 7.62 -17.21 -21.59
C ALA A 146 6.21 -17.79 -21.48
N VAL A 147 5.33 -17.52 -22.45
CA VAL A 147 3.99 -18.14 -22.56
C VAL A 147 4.12 -19.66 -22.71
N ALA A 148 5.04 -20.15 -23.54
CA ALA A 148 5.29 -21.60 -23.69
C ALA A 148 5.82 -22.21 -22.39
N ARG A 149 6.78 -21.53 -21.73
CA ARG A 149 7.32 -21.96 -20.45
C ARG A 149 6.26 -22.04 -19.36
N THR A 150 5.37 -21.05 -19.28
CA THR A 150 4.23 -21.03 -18.33
C THR A 150 3.38 -22.31 -18.49
N ARG A 151 3.10 -22.74 -19.71
CA ARG A 151 2.34 -23.96 -19.98
C ARG A 151 3.10 -25.22 -19.58
N GLU A 152 4.42 -25.27 -19.81
CA GLU A 152 5.27 -26.38 -19.36
C GLU A 152 5.27 -26.55 -17.84
N LEU A 153 5.13 -25.44 -17.11
CA LEU A 153 5.02 -25.39 -15.65
C LEU A 153 3.63 -25.83 -15.14
N GLY A 154 2.69 -26.15 -16.04
CA GLY A 154 1.32 -26.56 -15.67
C GLY A 154 0.39 -25.38 -15.35
N LEU A 155 0.77 -24.17 -15.72
CA LEU A 155 -0.06 -22.99 -15.60
C LEU A 155 -0.64 -22.58 -16.96
N PHE A 156 -1.67 -21.76 -16.93
CA PHE A 156 -2.34 -21.22 -18.11
C PHE A 156 -2.02 -19.73 -18.24
N ALA A 157 -1.51 -19.33 -19.40
CA ALA A 157 -1.28 -17.92 -19.76
C ALA A 157 -2.34 -17.51 -20.79
N GLU A 158 -3.34 -16.76 -20.35
CA GLU A 158 -4.45 -16.29 -21.17
C GLU A 158 -4.18 -14.86 -21.63
N PRO A 159 -4.22 -14.55 -22.93
CA PRO A 159 -4.11 -13.18 -23.40
C PRO A 159 -5.34 -12.37 -22.98
N MET A 160 -5.11 -11.14 -22.54
CA MET A 160 -6.12 -10.17 -22.10
C MET A 160 -5.98 -8.88 -22.91
N GLU A 161 -7.06 -8.13 -23.08
CA GLU A 161 -6.99 -6.78 -23.67
C GLU A 161 -6.31 -5.78 -22.74
N ALA A 162 -6.58 -5.90 -21.44
CA ALA A 162 -5.97 -5.09 -20.39
C ALA A 162 -6.01 -5.85 -19.04
N SER A 163 -5.19 -5.44 -18.09
CA SER A 163 -5.37 -5.90 -16.71
C SER A 163 -6.65 -5.30 -16.13
N PRO A 164 -7.51 -6.09 -15.47
CA PRO A 164 -8.70 -5.56 -14.79
C PRO A 164 -8.35 -4.62 -13.64
N TYR A 165 -7.10 -4.60 -13.24
CA TYR A 165 -6.53 -3.75 -12.20
C TYR A 165 -5.60 -2.68 -12.80
N ALA A 166 -5.84 -2.26 -14.04
CA ALA A 166 -5.11 -1.13 -14.61
C ALA A 166 -5.34 0.11 -13.72
N ALA A 167 -4.23 0.73 -13.26
CA ALA A 167 -4.33 1.91 -12.41
C ALA A 167 -5.03 3.04 -13.19
N GLU A 168 -6.08 3.59 -12.61
CA GLU A 168 -6.59 4.88 -13.03
C GLU A 168 -5.77 5.96 -12.31
N PRO A 169 -5.23 6.96 -13.03
CA PRO A 169 -4.49 8.03 -12.37
C PRO A 169 -5.46 8.85 -11.51
N GLU A 170 -5.28 8.81 -10.20
CA GLU A 170 -5.93 9.77 -9.32
C GLU A 170 -5.26 11.13 -9.46
N VAL A 171 -6.07 12.18 -9.50
CA VAL A 171 -5.57 13.57 -9.57
C VAL A 171 -5.22 13.99 -8.17
N THR A 172 -3.94 13.92 -7.80
CA THR A 172 -3.42 14.40 -6.52
C THR A 172 -2.65 15.71 -6.75
N GLU A 173 -2.81 16.67 -5.85
CA GLU A 173 -2.00 17.89 -5.87
C GLU A 173 -0.57 17.59 -5.43
N ALA A 174 0.40 18.32 -6.00
CA ALA A 174 1.79 18.23 -5.59
C ALA A 174 2.04 19.03 -4.33
N ALA A 175 2.76 18.46 -3.37
CA ALA A 175 3.26 19.16 -2.18
C ALA A 175 4.44 20.08 -2.52
N ASP A 176 4.16 21.05 -3.38
CA ASP A 176 5.09 22.09 -3.85
C ASP A 176 5.24 23.24 -2.84
N GLU A 177 5.92 24.32 -3.23
CA GLU A 177 6.08 25.49 -2.37
C GLU A 177 4.75 26.20 -2.05
N GLY A 178 3.72 26.08 -2.90
CA GLY A 178 2.37 26.59 -2.64
C GLY A 178 1.69 25.84 -1.52
N PHE A 179 1.76 24.49 -1.54
CA PHE A 179 1.29 23.65 -0.45
C PHE A 179 1.95 24.02 0.88
N TRP A 180 3.29 24.11 0.90
CA TRP A 180 4.02 24.47 2.13
C TRP A 180 3.77 25.90 2.61
N ALA A 181 3.48 26.84 1.71
CA ALA A 181 3.02 28.16 2.08
C ALA A 181 1.65 28.14 2.77
N SER A 182 0.74 27.29 2.29
CA SER A 182 -0.57 27.06 2.91
C SER A 182 -0.43 26.41 4.29
N VAL A 183 0.44 25.41 4.45
CA VAL A 183 0.75 24.80 5.76
C VAL A 183 1.26 25.85 6.75
N ARG A 184 2.19 26.74 6.34
CA ARG A 184 2.67 27.85 7.20
C ARG A 184 1.55 28.81 7.60
N THR A 185 0.61 29.07 6.70
CA THR A 185 -0.54 29.92 6.97
C THR A 185 -1.46 29.31 8.03
N GLU A 186 -1.77 28.03 7.89
CA GLU A 186 -2.57 27.28 8.87
C GLU A 186 -1.86 27.17 10.23
N LEU A 187 -0.54 26.93 10.24
CA LEU A 187 0.27 26.94 11.46
C LEU A 187 0.22 28.29 12.18
N ALA A 188 0.34 29.40 11.45
CA ALA A 188 0.28 30.74 12.05
C ALA A 188 -1.11 31.02 12.66
N ALA A 189 -2.18 30.48 12.09
CA ALA A 189 -3.54 30.67 12.59
C ALA A 189 -3.87 29.78 13.80
N ARG A 190 -3.32 28.54 13.86
CA ARG A 190 -3.71 27.50 14.83
C ARG A 190 -2.65 27.18 15.88
N GLN A 191 -1.40 27.60 15.69
CA GLN A 191 -0.23 27.36 16.53
C GLN A 191 0.30 25.90 16.51
N GLY A 192 -0.43 24.96 15.96
CA GLY A 192 -0.07 23.56 15.79
C GLY A 192 -0.93 22.88 14.74
N LEU A 193 -0.39 21.86 14.10
CA LEU A 193 -1.09 20.99 13.14
C LEU A 193 -0.64 19.55 13.36
N LEU A 194 -1.46 18.61 12.94
CA LEU A 194 -1.08 17.21 12.82
C LEU A 194 -0.87 16.88 11.34
N LEU A 195 0.29 16.35 11.00
CA LEU A 195 0.62 15.87 9.66
C LEU A 195 0.60 14.35 9.65
N GLU A 196 -0.21 13.80 8.79
CA GLU A 196 -0.26 12.40 8.41
C GLU A 196 0.64 12.21 7.18
N GLU A 197 1.67 11.39 7.31
CA GLU A 197 2.58 10.98 6.24
C GLU A 197 2.28 9.53 5.88
N THR A 198 1.61 9.29 4.76
CA THR A 198 1.34 7.94 4.25
C THR A 198 2.35 7.62 3.15
N HIS A 199 3.31 6.74 3.44
CA HIS A 199 4.30 6.26 2.46
C HIS A 199 4.00 4.84 1.99
N VAL A 200 3.17 4.11 2.72
CA VAL A 200 2.56 2.82 2.42
C VAL A 200 1.12 2.89 2.92
N VAL A 201 0.16 2.46 2.12
CA VAL A 201 -1.25 2.43 2.56
C VAL A 201 -1.38 1.57 3.81
N ASN A 202 -2.08 2.06 4.82
CA ASN A 202 -2.21 1.50 6.17
C ASN A 202 -0.91 1.44 7.01
N ALA A 203 0.11 2.19 6.62
CA ALA A 203 1.31 2.39 7.44
C ALA A 203 1.65 3.87 7.46
N THR A 204 1.07 4.57 8.40
CA THR A 204 1.14 6.02 8.54
C THR A 204 2.22 6.41 9.54
N ARG A 205 2.90 7.53 9.27
CA ARG A 205 3.75 8.24 10.24
C ARG A 205 3.08 9.55 10.60
N TRP A 206 3.07 9.87 11.87
CA TRP A 206 2.43 11.07 12.38
C TRP A 206 3.45 12.07 12.88
N HIS A 207 3.26 13.33 12.53
CA HIS A 207 4.11 14.43 12.95
C HIS A 207 3.27 15.57 13.50
N ARG A 208 3.55 16.01 14.71
CA ARG A 208 2.97 17.25 15.23
C ARG A 208 3.81 18.43 14.73
N LEU A 209 3.23 19.27 13.89
CA LEU A 209 3.90 20.40 13.28
C LEU A 209 3.78 21.64 14.16
N THR A 210 4.90 22.34 14.29
CA THR A 210 5.01 23.68 14.87
C THR A 210 5.84 24.56 13.94
N ALA A 211 5.80 25.88 14.15
CA ALA A 211 6.64 26.80 13.37
C ALA A 211 8.16 26.50 13.52
N GLU A 212 8.55 25.85 14.63
CA GLU A 212 9.96 25.58 14.94
C GLU A 212 10.46 24.29 14.27
N ASN A 213 9.59 23.28 14.06
CA ASN A 213 10.01 21.97 13.56
C ASN A 213 9.62 21.71 12.09
N LEU A 214 8.80 22.55 11.48
CA LEU A 214 8.26 22.33 10.13
C LEU A 214 9.32 21.99 9.10
N ASP A 215 10.41 22.76 9.04
CA ASP A 215 11.45 22.55 8.02
C ASP A 215 12.23 21.25 8.28
N ALA A 216 12.41 20.86 9.55
CA ALA A 216 13.03 19.59 9.91
C ALA A 216 12.16 18.39 9.56
N VAL A 217 10.84 18.47 9.85
CA VAL A 217 9.87 17.43 9.45
C VAL A 217 9.85 17.30 7.93
N ARG A 218 9.69 18.43 7.20
CA ARG A 218 9.70 18.44 5.74
C ARG A 218 10.94 17.75 5.14
N ALA A 219 12.12 17.99 5.70
CA ALA A 219 13.37 17.40 5.24
C ALA A 219 13.48 15.89 5.54
N GLY A 220 12.70 15.38 6.48
CA GLY A 220 12.70 13.96 6.88
C GLY A 220 11.60 13.12 6.27
N LEU A 221 10.71 13.69 5.46
CA LEU A 221 9.60 12.96 4.83
C LEU A 221 10.10 11.93 3.82
N GLY A 222 9.41 10.81 3.76
CA GLY A 222 9.68 9.73 2.82
C GLY A 222 9.34 10.09 1.37
N PRO A 223 10.00 9.46 0.38
CA PRO A 223 9.74 9.74 -1.03
C PRO A 223 8.28 9.43 -1.40
N ARG A 224 7.71 10.27 -2.25
CA ARG A 224 6.37 10.12 -2.83
C ARG A 224 5.24 9.92 -1.81
N ALA A 225 5.46 10.30 -0.54
CA ALA A 225 4.44 10.17 0.49
C ALA A 225 3.22 11.05 0.19
N LEU A 226 2.03 10.54 0.49
CA LEU A 226 0.83 11.34 0.60
C LEU A 226 0.86 12.07 1.94
N LEU A 227 0.68 13.37 1.91
CA LEU A 227 0.65 14.26 3.08
C LEU A 227 -0.76 14.75 3.29
N THR A 228 -1.32 14.46 4.46
CA THR A 228 -2.63 14.96 4.87
C THR A 228 -2.47 15.80 6.13
N VAL A 229 -2.96 17.02 6.10
CA VAL A 229 -2.82 17.99 7.21
C VAL A 229 -4.14 18.11 7.95
N TRP A 230 -4.08 17.91 9.26
CA TRP A 230 -5.21 17.95 10.16
C TRP A 230 -5.07 19.07 11.20
N PRO A 231 -6.18 19.48 11.86
CA PRO A 231 -6.09 20.26 13.09
C PRO A 231 -5.20 19.60 14.14
N ASP A 232 -4.56 20.40 15.00
CA ASP A 232 -3.70 19.86 16.06
C ASP A 232 -4.44 18.97 17.06
N LEU A 233 -3.70 18.06 17.70
CA LEU A 233 -4.21 17.24 18.78
C LEU A 233 -4.72 18.10 19.94
N GLN A 234 -5.85 17.71 20.52
CA GLN A 234 -6.48 18.39 21.64
C GLN A 234 -5.87 17.95 22.96
N PRO A 235 -5.47 18.89 23.87
CA PRO A 235 -4.88 18.51 25.16
C PRO A 235 -5.86 17.86 26.14
N ASP A 236 -7.16 18.07 25.97
CA ASP A 236 -8.20 17.43 26.79
C ASP A 236 -8.63 16.09 26.17
N VAL A 237 -7.84 15.06 26.44
CA VAL A 237 -8.07 13.69 25.95
C VAL A 237 -9.43 13.15 26.40
N GLY A 238 -9.87 13.51 27.61
CA GLY A 238 -11.18 13.12 28.14
C GLY A 238 -12.32 13.72 27.32
N ALA A 239 -12.20 14.98 26.91
CA ALA A 239 -13.17 15.62 26.04
C ALA A 239 -13.21 14.97 24.63
N VAL A 240 -12.04 14.57 24.07
CA VAL A 240 -11.99 13.86 22.80
C VAL A 240 -12.73 12.52 22.88
N LEU A 241 -12.46 11.70 23.92
CA LEU A 241 -13.16 10.44 24.14
C LEU A 241 -14.67 10.63 24.35
N ALA A 242 -15.07 11.66 25.10
CA ALA A 242 -16.47 11.95 25.37
C ALA A 242 -17.23 12.49 24.14
N ALA A 243 -16.52 13.03 23.15
CA ALA A 243 -17.08 13.55 21.90
C ALA A 243 -17.30 12.47 20.83
N LEU A 244 -16.80 11.24 21.04
CA LEU A 244 -17.04 10.14 20.11
C LEU A 244 -18.55 9.85 20.01
N PRO A 245 -19.10 9.60 18.80
CA PRO A 245 -20.50 9.24 18.59
C PRO A 245 -20.86 7.94 19.32
N SER A 246 -22.16 7.57 19.34
CA SER A 246 -22.61 6.27 19.91
C SER A 246 -22.17 5.07 19.06
N GLU A 247 -22.03 5.27 17.77
CA GLU A 247 -21.47 4.31 16.81
C GLU A 247 -20.32 5.02 16.10
N TRP A 248 -19.13 4.47 16.18
CA TRP A 248 -17.93 5.09 15.60
C TRP A 248 -16.90 4.05 15.21
N HIS A 249 -16.13 4.41 14.19
CA HIS A 249 -14.96 3.68 13.74
C HIS A 249 -13.92 4.72 13.40
N VAL A 250 -12.89 4.83 14.20
CA VAL A 250 -11.92 5.92 14.12
C VAL A 250 -10.48 5.42 14.12
N GLU A 251 -9.63 6.21 13.51
CA GLU A 251 -8.21 6.23 13.79
C GLU A 251 -7.98 7.23 14.93
N PHE A 252 -7.64 6.72 16.09
CA PHE A 252 -7.37 7.53 17.27
C PHE A 252 -5.89 7.79 17.36
N VAL A 253 -5.50 9.07 17.31
CA VAL A 253 -4.11 9.52 17.30
C VAL A 253 -3.81 10.25 18.60
N TRP A 254 -2.71 9.95 19.28
CA TRP A 254 -2.35 10.62 20.53
C TRP A 254 -0.86 10.85 20.70
N GLU A 255 -0.52 11.90 21.45
CA GLU A 255 0.84 12.20 21.88
C GLU A 255 1.09 11.60 23.26
N THR A 256 2.10 10.76 23.38
CA THR A 256 2.56 10.19 24.65
C THR A 256 3.34 11.20 25.49
N LYS A 257 3.65 10.87 26.73
CA LYS A 257 4.41 11.76 27.65
C LYS A 257 5.81 12.13 27.15
N ASP A 258 6.42 11.26 26.38
CA ASP A 258 7.75 11.48 25.79
C ASP A 258 7.72 12.23 24.44
N GLY A 259 6.51 12.61 23.98
CA GLY A 259 6.32 13.34 22.72
C GLY A 259 6.22 12.47 21.48
N THR A 260 6.19 11.14 21.63
CA THR A 260 5.94 10.23 20.52
C THR A 260 4.47 10.29 20.11
N ILE A 261 4.18 10.37 18.81
CA ILE A 261 2.83 10.23 18.31
C ILE A 261 2.56 8.76 18.01
N ARG A 262 1.40 8.30 18.43
CA ARG A 262 0.90 6.94 18.20
C ARG A 262 -0.52 6.99 17.70
N ASP A 263 -0.95 5.93 17.06
CA ASP A 263 -2.30 5.75 16.54
C ASP A 263 -2.81 4.33 16.83
N VAL A 264 -4.09 4.16 16.77
CA VAL A 264 -4.79 2.88 16.78
C VAL A 264 -6.14 3.03 16.08
N THR A 265 -6.49 2.04 15.27
CA THR A 265 -7.86 1.89 14.79
C THR A 265 -8.71 1.24 15.86
N ALA A 266 -9.86 1.82 16.18
CA ALA A 266 -10.78 1.32 17.18
C ALA A 266 -12.23 1.61 16.82
N ASP A 267 -13.15 0.83 17.38
CA ASP A 267 -14.59 1.03 17.30
C ASP A 267 -15.24 1.18 18.70
N GLU A 268 -16.54 1.40 18.72
CA GLU A 268 -17.27 1.63 19.96
C GLU A 268 -17.21 0.46 20.96
N THR A 269 -16.94 -0.77 20.51
CA THR A 269 -16.83 -1.94 21.39
C THR A 269 -15.55 -1.92 22.20
N GLU A 270 -14.50 -1.23 21.68
CA GLU A 270 -13.17 -1.12 22.27
C GLU A 270 -12.98 0.14 23.14
N HIS A 271 -14.07 0.93 23.37
CA HIS A 271 -13.99 2.22 24.07
C HIS A 271 -13.24 2.16 25.41
N GLN A 272 -13.46 1.12 26.23
CA GLN A 272 -12.80 0.99 27.53
C GLN A 272 -11.29 0.70 27.40
N GLU A 273 -10.93 -0.10 26.42
CA GLU A 273 -9.54 -0.45 26.12
C GLU A 273 -8.80 0.76 25.58
N LEU A 274 -9.44 1.50 24.66
CA LEU A 274 -8.92 2.76 24.13
C LEU A 274 -8.73 3.79 25.26
N ALA A 275 -9.72 3.98 26.12
CA ALA A 275 -9.62 4.92 27.25
C ALA A 275 -8.46 4.54 28.22
N ALA A 276 -8.25 3.25 28.45
CA ALA A 276 -7.12 2.78 29.26
C ALA A 276 -5.76 3.01 28.56
N LEU A 277 -5.70 2.77 27.26
CA LEU A 277 -4.52 2.95 26.43
C LEU A 277 -4.02 4.40 26.42
N VAL A 278 -4.96 5.36 26.33
CA VAL A 278 -4.64 6.79 26.24
C VAL A 278 -4.70 7.56 27.55
N ALA A 279 -4.86 6.86 28.69
CA ALA A 279 -5.02 7.50 30.01
C ALA A 279 -3.89 8.46 30.40
N ASP A 280 -2.69 8.24 29.88
CA ASP A 280 -1.49 9.03 30.11
C ASP A 280 -1.09 9.93 28.93
N ALA A 281 -1.93 10.02 27.90
CA ALA A 281 -1.66 10.84 26.74
C ALA A 281 -1.68 12.36 27.07
N ARG A 282 -0.85 13.13 26.39
CA ARG A 282 -0.75 14.60 26.55
C ARG A 282 -1.76 15.34 25.70
N ALA A 283 -2.09 14.78 24.55
CA ALA A 283 -3.06 15.30 23.60
C ALA A 283 -3.57 14.17 22.72
N ALA A 284 -4.77 14.29 22.15
CA ALA A 284 -5.34 13.31 21.27
C ALA A 284 -6.22 13.94 20.18
N GLY A 285 -6.50 13.14 19.14
CA GLY A 285 -7.47 13.41 18.09
C GLY A 285 -8.14 12.10 17.65
N ALA A 286 -9.35 12.20 17.13
CA ALA A 286 -10.05 11.09 16.53
C ALA A 286 -10.40 11.46 15.09
N LEU A 287 -10.03 10.62 14.14
CA LEU A 287 -10.28 10.79 12.71
C LEU A 287 -11.22 9.68 12.25
N SER A 288 -12.30 10.02 11.56
CA SER A 288 -13.19 9.00 10.99
C SER A 288 -12.42 8.10 10.02
N LEU A 289 -12.72 6.81 10.02
CA LEU A 289 -12.23 5.88 8.98
C LEU A 289 -13.06 5.93 7.71
N TYR A 290 -14.25 6.53 7.76
CA TYR A 290 -15.07 6.73 6.56
C TYR A 290 -14.53 7.89 5.73
N ALA A 291 -14.15 7.61 4.48
CA ALA A 291 -13.49 8.58 3.62
C ALA A 291 -14.35 9.83 3.36
N ASP A 292 -15.66 9.69 3.29
CA ASP A 292 -16.64 10.76 3.09
C ASP A 292 -16.84 11.65 4.33
N GLU A 293 -16.36 11.24 5.49
CA GLU A 293 -16.36 12.01 6.73
C GLU A 293 -15.00 12.63 7.05
N ARG A 294 -13.96 12.31 6.28
CA ARG A 294 -12.62 12.90 6.45
C ARG A 294 -12.57 14.25 5.74
N ASP A 295 -12.36 15.32 6.51
CA ASP A 295 -12.24 16.70 6.00
C ASP A 295 -10.87 17.30 6.41
N PRO A 296 -9.79 16.92 5.71
CA PRO A 296 -8.46 17.45 6.00
C PRO A 296 -8.36 18.92 5.60
N LEU A 297 -7.50 19.67 6.31
CA LEU A 297 -7.22 21.05 5.97
C LEU A 297 -6.50 21.18 4.62
N LEU A 298 -5.56 20.29 4.34
CA LEU A 298 -4.77 20.23 3.10
C LEU A 298 -4.40 18.78 2.82
N GLN A 299 -4.28 18.43 1.53
CA GLN A 299 -3.75 17.14 1.09
C GLN A 299 -2.93 17.33 -0.18
N ALA A 300 -1.77 16.67 -0.26
CA ALA A 300 -0.91 16.68 -1.44
C ALA A 300 0.09 15.53 -1.38
N ALA A 301 0.60 15.08 -2.54
CA ALA A 301 1.65 14.08 -2.59
C ALA A 301 3.02 14.70 -2.87
N LEU A 302 4.07 14.15 -2.27
CA LEU A 302 5.43 14.63 -2.49
C LEU A 302 5.89 14.32 -3.92
N PRO A 303 6.32 15.34 -4.68
CA PRO A 303 6.94 15.11 -5.98
C PRO A 303 8.34 14.53 -5.83
N ASP A 304 8.84 13.90 -6.88
CA ASP A 304 10.24 13.47 -6.98
C ASP A 304 11.18 14.69 -6.95
N SER A 305 12.49 14.46 -6.81
CA SER A 305 13.51 15.51 -6.73
C SER A 305 13.59 16.42 -7.96
N ASP A 306 13.05 15.98 -9.11
CA ASP A 306 12.91 16.77 -10.33
C ASP A 306 11.63 17.61 -10.38
N GLY A 307 10.82 17.60 -9.33
CA GLY A 307 9.56 18.32 -9.18
C GLY A 307 8.38 17.67 -9.89
N VAL A 308 8.53 16.48 -10.45
CA VAL A 308 7.45 15.76 -11.15
C VAL A 308 6.72 14.86 -10.16
N LEU A 309 5.40 14.98 -10.12
CA LEU A 309 4.55 14.10 -9.33
C LEU A 309 4.38 12.76 -10.06
N ARG A 310 4.90 11.68 -9.44
CA ARG A 310 4.80 10.31 -9.97
C ARG A 310 4.11 9.35 -9.00
N ALA A 311 3.83 9.82 -7.79
CA ALA A 311 3.07 9.05 -6.80
C ALA A 311 1.67 8.73 -7.34
N ARG A 312 1.14 7.57 -6.93
CA ARG A 312 -0.23 7.13 -7.23
C ARG A 312 -0.94 6.89 -5.91
N TRP A 313 -1.75 7.86 -5.48
CA TRP A 313 -2.53 7.82 -4.24
C TRP A 313 -3.99 8.07 -4.54
#